data_4faf702a44ae57acce0d7b3d078bc948
#
_entry.id   4faf702a44ae57acce0d7b3d078bc948
#
_cell.length_a   1.000
_cell.length_b   1.000
_cell.length_c   1.000
_cell.angle_alpha   90.00
_cell.angle_beta   90.00
_cell.angle_gamma   90.00
#
_symmetry.space_group_name_H-M   'P 1'
#
loop_
_entity.id
_entity.type
_entity.pdbx_description
1 polymer ?
#
loop_
_entity_poly.entity_id
_entity_poly.type
_entity_poly.pdbx_seq_one_letter_code
_entity_poly.pdbx_strand_id
1 'polypeptide(L)'
;KSLSDVVKKTKVIASLAGPFSKYSNELVNQCYENNTNYVDITGENIWVRDLIDRYHKGSEDKGIFIIPSCGYDSIPSDIGSFYCHMMLNENIDQIDGYHAGKGGVSGGTIESAFNMKNYKSSYKIGHPFLLNSKEFIKNNYNSKSKDKFSIKYIKDIKKYSSPFVMAIANTRVVRRTAELKQNNQTSYGPNFSYNEYMKTGSYTSALMITLGLGVLGFMIVSPISNLFRKLFPKPGNGPDKKTRDEGWFESIFVVKTQTGNKYKFRLFGNGDPGYKSTAKLICES
;
A
#
# COMPACT_ATOMS: atom_id res chain seq x y z
N LYS A 1 -26.00 -8.95 -18.78
CA LYS A 1 -25.80 -9.71 -17.52
C LYS A 1 -25.61 -8.72 -16.39
N SER A 2 -26.27 -8.91 -15.26
CA SER A 2 -26.08 -8.08 -14.07
C SER A 2 -24.74 -8.42 -13.37
N LEU A 3 -24.22 -7.52 -12.52
CA LEU A 3 -23.05 -7.82 -11.70
C LEU A 3 -23.32 -9.07 -10.82
N SER A 4 -24.49 -9.19 -10.27
CA SER A 4 -24.92 -10.36 -9.47
C SER A 4 -24.80 -11.68 -10.24
N ASP A 5 -25.17 -11.72 -11.54
CA ASP A 5 -25.06 -12.92 -12.36
C ASP A 5 -23.59 -13.37 -12.58
N VAL A 6 -22.67 -12.42 -12.58
CA VAL A 6 -21.23 -12.71 -12.69
C VAL A 6 -20.68 -13.20 -11.37
N VAL A 7 -20.97 -12.47 -10.28
CA VAL A 7 -20.47 -12.74 -8.94
C VAL A 7 -20.87 -14.13 -8.45
N LYS A 8 -22.15 -14.52 -8.62
CA LYS A 8 -22.68 -15.83 -8.23
C LYS A 8 -22.00 -17.04 -8.89
N LYS A 9 -21.30 -16.84 -10.00
CA LYS A 9 -20.64 -17.90 -10.78
C LYS A 9 -19.17 -18.07 -10.45
N THR A 10 -18.63 -17.28 -9.52
CA THR A 10 -17.21 -17.25 -9.21
C THR A 10 -16.98 -17.44 -7.71
N LYS A 11 -15.81 -17.94 -7.34
CA LYS A 11 -15.35 -18.02 -5.94
C LYS A 11 -14.66 -16.73 -5.50
N VAL A 12 -14.01 -16.05 -6.44
CA VAL A 12 -13.24 -14.84 -6.21
C VAL A 12 -13.42 -13.88 -7.38
N ILE A 13 -13.59 -12.60 -7.09
CA ILE A 13 -13.54 -11.51 -8.07
C ILE A 13 -12.24 -10.71 -7.85
N ALA A 14 -11.41 -10.63 -8.89
CA ALA A 14 -10.24 -9.74 -8.92
C ALA A 14 -10.60 -8.47 -9.71
N SER A 15 -10.68 -7.33 -9.04
CA SER A 15 -11.01 -6.03 -9.66
C SER A 15 -9.75 -5.25 -10.00
N LEU A 16 -9.64 -4.82 -11.27
CA LEU A 16 -8.53 -4.00 -11.79
C LEU A 16 -9.01 -2.63 -12.29
N ALA A 17 -10.28 -2.31 -12.10
CA ALA A 17 -10.94 -1.13 -12.67
C ALA A 17 -10.94 0.04 -11.68
N GLY A 18 -9.85 0.78 -11.60
CA GLY A 18 -9.75 2.04 -10.84
C GLY A 18 -10.28 3.27 -11.60
N PRO A 19 -10.62 4.37 -10.90
CA PRO A 19 -10.66 4.55 -9.45
C PRO A 19 -11.67 3.63 -8.75
N PHE A 20 -11.20 2.90 -7.74
CA PHE A 20 -12.01 1.87 -7.07
C PHE A 20 -13.16 2.48 -6.26
N SER A 21 -12.92 3.59 -5.58
CA SER A 21 -13.96 4.34 -4.85
C SER A 21 -15.12 4.80 -5.75
N LYS A 22 -14.89 4.93 -7.06
CA LYS A 22 -15.89 5.34 -8.03
C LYS A 22 -16.65 4.17 -8.64
N TYR A 23 -15.96 3.06 -8.92
CA TYR A 23 -16.51 1.98 -9.75
C TYR A 23 -16.74 0.67 -8.99
N SER A 24 -16.11 0.45 -7.82
CA SER A 24 -16.12 -0.86 -7.18
C SER A 24 -17.09 -1.00 -6.01
N ASN A 25 -17.77 0.07 -5.57
CA ASN A 25 -18.69 -0.01 -4.43
C ASN A 25 -19.78 -1.08 -4.63
N GLU A 26 -20.46 -1.06 -5.77
CA GLU A 26 -21.52 -2.03 -6.06
C GLU A 26 -20.95 -3.44 -6.25
N LEU A 27 -19.77 -3.57 -6.86
CA LEU A 27 -19.13 -4.87 -7.04
C LEU A 27 -18.77 -5.51 -5.69
N VAL A 28 -18.19 -4.74 -4.76
CA VAL A 28 -17.89 -5.24 -3.40
C VAL A 28 -19.17 -5.61 -2.67
N ASN A 29 -20.23 -4.78 -2.78
CA ASN A 29 -21.54 -5.10 -2.19
C ASN A 29 -22.09 -6.41 -2.74
N GLN A 30 -22.05 -6.63 -4.04
CA GLN A 30 -22.52 -7.87 -4.65
C GLN A 30 -21.67 -9.09 -4.23
N CYS A 31 -20.36 -8.92 -4.07
CA CYS A 31 -19.49 -9.98 -3.52
C CYS A 31 -19.92 -10.34 -2.10
N TYR A 32 -20.11 -9.34 -1.24
CA TYR A 32 -20.54 -9.52 0.14
C TYR A 32 -21.91 -10.21 0.25
N GLU A 33 -22.90 -9.76 -0.54
CA GLU A 33 -24.27 -10.33 -0.52
C GLU A 33 -24.33 -11.78 -1.05
N ASN A 34 -23.45 -12.12 -1.99
CA ASN A 34 -23.45 -13.45 -2.62
C ASN A 34 -22.36 -14.38 -2.07
N ASN A 35 -21.74 -14.06 -0.95
CA ASN A 35 -20.68 -14.87 -0.31
C ASN A 35 -19.50 -15.18 -1.27
N THR A 36 -19.11 -14.20 -2.09
CA THR A 36 -18.00 -14.30 -3.03
C THR A 36 -16.82 -13.48 -2.53
N ASN A 37 -15.62 -14.03 -2.58
CA ASN A 37 -14.42 -13.32 -2.17
C ASN A 37 -14.08 -12.18 -3.16
N TYR A 38 -13.43 -11.13 -2.66
CA TYR A 38 -13.05 -9.98 -3.45
C TYR A 38 -11.58 -9.62 -3.20
N VAL A 39 -10.82 -9.34 -4.26
CA VAL A 39 -9.48 -8.78 -4.22
C VAL A 39 -9.35 -7.63 -5.21
N ASP A 40 -8.50 -6.65 -4.92
CA ASP A 40 -8.18 -5.55 -5.83
C ASP A 40 -6.74 -5.04 -5.67
N ILE A 41 -6.38 -4.06 -6.47
CA ILE A 41 -5.05 -3.42 -6.43
C ILE A 41 -5.14 -1.94 -6.05
N THR A 42 -6.09 -1.56 -5.20
CA THR A 42 -6.30 -0.15 -4.83
C THR A 42 -5.19 0.40 -3.93
N GLY A 43 -4.84 1.67 -4.11
CA GLY A 43 -4.11 2.48 -3.14
C GLY A 43 -4.99 3.52 -2.44
N GLU A 44 -6.33 3.44 -2.61
CA GLU A 44 -7.30 4.43 -2.12
C GLU A 44 -7.70 4.14 -0.65
N ASN A 45 -6.77 4.28 0.29
CA ASN A 45 -6.97 3.89 1.70
C ASN A 45 -8.19 4.53 2.37
N ILE A 46 -8.59 5.72 1.97
CA ILE A 46 -9.80 6.36 2.53
C ILE A 46 -11.06 5.57 2.16
N TRP A 47 -11.11 5.04 0.94
CA TRP A 47 -12.19 4.14 0.51
C TRP A 47 -12.09 2.77 1.19
N VAL A 48 -10.88 2.24 1.34
CA VAL A 48 -10.65 0.99 2.09
C VAL A 48 -11.14 1.12 3.55
N ARG A 49 -10.95 2.29 4.17
CA ARG A 49 -11.50 2.56 5.51
C ARG A 49 -13.02 2.39 5.54
N ASP A 50 -13.72 2.96 4.55
CA ASP A 50 -15.17 2.83 4.46
C ASP A 50 -15.60 1.38 4.21
N LEU A 51 -14.82 0.58 3.46
CA LEU A 51 -15.08 -0.85 3.29
C LEU A 51 -14.92 -1.62 4.60
N ILE A 52 -13.89 -1.31 5.39
CA ILE A 52 -13.68 -1.93 6.71
C ILE A 52 -14.88 -1.67 7.61
N ASP A 53 -15.37 -0.41 7.65
CA ASP A 53 -16.50 -0.06 8.49
C ASP A 53 -17.80 -0.76 8.10
N ARG A 54 -17.99 -0.99 6.80
CA ARG A 54 -19.23 -1.61 6.28
C ARG A 54 -19.21 -3.13 6.35
N TYR A 55 -18.07 -3.76 6.05
CA TYR A 55 -18.05 -5.16 5.71
C TYR A 55 -17.18 -6.03 6.62
N HIS A 56 -16.20 -5.49 7.36
CA HIS A 56 -15.21 -6.29 8.09
C HIS A 56 -15.86 -7.35 9.00
N LYS A 57 -16.73 -6.90 9.92
CA LYS A 57 -17.39 -7.80 10.86
C LYS A 57 -18.29 -8.83 10.16
N GLY A 58 -19.12 -8.38 9.23
CA GLY A 58 -20.02 -9.28 8.51
C GLY A 58 -19.29 -10.24 7.59
N SER A 59 -18.12 -9.87 7.05
CA SER A 59 -17.30 -10.80 6.25
C SER A 59 -16.67 -11.88 7.10
N GLU A 60 -16.24 -11.55 8.31
CA GLU A 60 -15.76 -12.52 9.30
C GLU A 60 -16.87 -13.52 9.67
N ASP A 61 -18.07 -13.03 9.97
CA ASP A 61 -19.23 -13.86 10.32
C ASP A 61 -19.67 -14.77 9.14
N LYS A 62 -19.49 -14.33 7.89
CA LYS A 62 -19.78 -15.09 6.67
C LYS A 62 -18.65 -16.01 6.20
N GLY A 63 -17.45 -15.90 6.75
CA GLY A 63 -16.26 -16.63 6.31
C GLY A 63 -15.79 -16.26 4.89
N ILE A 64 -16.00 -15.01 4.46
CA ILE A 64 -15.54 -14.49 3.16
C ILE A 64 -14.41 -13.48 3.32
N PHE A 65 -13.62 -13.32 2.28
CA PHE A 65 -12.49 -12.42 2.24
C PHE A 65 -12.78 -11.23 1.32
N ILE A 66 -12.61 -10.01 1.84
CA ILE A 66 -12.57 -8.76 1.09
C ILE A 66 -11.20 -8.16 1.33
N ILE A 67 -10.27 -8.37 0.39
CA ILE A 67 -8.84 -8.02 0.54
C ILE A 67 -8.47 -6.97 -0.52
N PRO A 68 -8.53 -5.70 -0.20
CA PRO A 68 -8.03 -4.65 -1.08
C PRO A 68 -6.50 -4.58 -1.05
N SER A 69 -5.91 -3.86 -2.02
CA SER A 69 -4.47 -3.54 -2.08
C SER A 69 -3.54 -4.74 -2.35
N CYS A 70 -3.98 -5.73 -3.12
CA CYS A 70 -3.20 -6.92 -3.51
C CYS A 70 -2.19 -6.67 -4.64
N GLY A 71 -1.81 -5.42 -4.90
CA GLY A 71 -0.80 -5.05 -5.90
C GLY A 71 0.60 -4.83 -5.32
N TYR A 72 1.54 -4.46 -6.20
CA TYR A 72 2.90 -4.09 -5.79
C TYR A 72 2.91 -2.97 -4.74
N ASP A 73 1.94 -2.10 -4.78
CA ASP A 73 1.91 -0.95 -3.88
C ASP A 73 1.96 -1.38 -2.40
N SER A 74 1.34 -2.51 -2.03
CA SER A 74 1.27 -2.93 -0.62
C SER A 74 1.81 -4.34 -0.35
N ILE A 75 1.66 -5.30 -1.26
CA ILE A 75 2.05 -6.70 -1.01
C ILE A 75 3.53 -6.87 -0.64
N PRO A 76 4.52 -6.28 -1.35
CA PRO A 76 5.92 -6.42 -0.95
C PRO A 76 6.21 -5.86 0.44
N SER A 77 5.52 -4.79 0.84
CA SER A 77 5.67 -4.15 2.15
C SER A 77 5.04 -4.97 3.25
N ASP A 78 3.84 -5.45 3.05
CA ASP A 78 3.05 -6.18 4.05
C ASP A 78 3.54 -7.61 4.23
N ILE A 79 3.59 -8.39 3.14
CA ILE A 79 4.10 -9.76 3.17
C ILE A 79 5.61 -9.80 3.48
N GLY A 80 6.38 -8.79 3.01
CA GLY A 80 7.79 -8.65 3.38
C GLY A 80 7.97 -8.44 4.89
N SER A 81 7.14 -7.62 5.52
CA SER A 81 7.15 -7.42 6.99
C SER A 81 6.73 -8.69 7.73
N PHE A 82 5.72 -9.39 7.22
CA PHE A 82 5.27 -10.67 7.75
C PHE A 82 6.37 -11.72 7.67
N TYR A 83 7.06 -11.82 6.53
CA TYR A 83 8.19 -12.72 6.34
C TYR A 83 9.33 -12.42 7.32
N CYS A 84 9.67 -11.14 7.53
CA CYS A 84 10.65 -10.75 8.53
C CYS A 84 10.25 -11.27 9.93
N HIS A 85 8.99 -11.11 10.30
CA HIS A 85 8.48 -11.60 11.59
C HIS A 85 8.57 -13.14 11.72
N MET A 86 8.19 -13.86 10.65
CA MET A 86 8.25 -15.33 10.67
C MET A 86 9.69 -15.89 10.78
N MET A 87 10.66 -15.18 10.19
CA MET A 87 12.06 -15.58 10.22
C MET A 87 12.78 -15.26 11.55
N LEU A 88 12.20 -14.35 12.34
CA LEU A 88 12.74 -13.90 13.61
C LEU A 88 11.88 -14.46 14.73
N ASN A 89 12.46 -15.24 15.64
CA ASN A 89 11.76 -15.70 16.84
C ASN A 89 11.87 -14.65 17.96
N GLU A 90 11.64 -13.37 17.62
CA GLU A 90 11.77 -12.22 18.50
C GLU A 90 10.67 -11.19 18.22
N ASN A 91 10.26 -10.46 19.26
CA ASN A 91 9.37 -9.31 19.11
C ASN A 91 10.08 -8.17 18.35
N ILE A 92 9.42 -7.63 17.36
CA ILE A 92 9.91 -6.55 16.52
C ILE A 92 9.50 -5.20 17.12
N ASP A 93 10.45 -4.27 17.30
CA ASP A 93 10.20 -2.87 17.67
C ASP A 93 9.93 -2.01 16.42
N GLN A 94 10.75 -2.19 15.37
CA GLN A 94 10.66 -1.36 14.17
C GLN A 94 11.09 -2.11 12.92
N ILE A 95 10.36 -1.88 11.83
CA ILE A 95 10.78 -2.20 10.46
C ILE A 95 10.82 -0.91 9.67
N ASP A 96 11.96 -0.63 9.03
CA ASP A 96 12.12 0.40 8.01
C ASP A 96 12.31 -0.26 6.65
N GLY A 97 11.36 -0.07 5.73
CA GLY A 97 11.40 -0.54 4.34
C GLY A 97 12.08 0.48 3.42
N TYR A 98 13.08 0.05 2.66
CA TYR A 98 13.78 0.87 1.68
C TYR A 98 13.58 0.29 0.29
N HIS A 99 12.83 1.02 -0.54
CA HIS A 99 12.36 0.55 -1.83
C HIS A 99 13.11 1.21 -2.98
N ALA A 100 13.36 0.46 -4.04
CA ALA A 100 13.82 0.96 -5.33
C ALA A 100 13.21 0.11 -6.43
N GLY A 101 13.08 0.68 -7.62
CA GLY A 101 12.55 -0.06 -8.77
C GLY A 101 12.75 0.69 -10.08
N LYS A 102 12.56 -0.04 -11.17
CA LYS A 102 12.48 0.47 -12.54
C LYS A 102 11.19 -0.04 -13.15
N GLY A 103 10.35 0.86 -13.64
CA GLY A 103 9.07 0.51 -14.26
C GLY A 103 8.31 1.74 -14.71
N GLY A 104 7.08 1.52 -15.14
CA GLY A 104 6.19 2.58 -15.59
C GLY A 104 5.11 2.91 -14.57
N VAL A 105 4.58 4.13 -14.65
CA VAL A 105 3.42 4.56 -13.86
C VAL A 105 2.16 4.37 -14.68
N SER A 106 1.11 3.81 -14.06
CA SER A 106 -0.16 3.61 -14.73
C SER A 106 -1.03 4.87 -14.69
N GLY A 107 -1.75 5.13 -15.79
CA GLY A 107 -2.75 6.20 -15.82
C GLY A 107 -3.86 5.99 -14.80
N GLY A 108 -4.17 4.74 -14.43
CA GLY A 108 -5.12 4.40 -13.36
C GLY A 108 -4.66 4.86 -11.98
N THR A 109 -3.40 4.65 -11.62
CA THR A 109 -2.81 5.13 -10.36
C THR A 109 -2.89 6.66 -10.26
N ILE A 110 -2.55 7.34 -11.33
CA ILE A 110 -2.65 8.82 -11.39
C ILE A 110 -4.11 9.26 -11.23
N GLU A 111 -5.05 8.61 -11.92
CA GLU A 111 -6.48 8.93 -11.81
C GLU A 111 -6.99 8.76 -10.38
N SER A 112 -6.65 7.65 -9.72
CA SER A 112 -7.00 7.41 -8.32
C SER A 112 -6.46 8.51 -7.40
N ALA A 113 -5.19 8.94 -7.59
CA ALA A 113 -4.60 10.00 -6.80
C ALA A 113 -5.36 11.34 -6.94
N PHE A 114 -5.72 11.74 -8.16
CA PHE A 114 -6.53 12.95 -8.38
C PHE A 114 -7.97 12.81 -7.87
N ASN A 115 -8.56 11.63 -7.94
CA ASN A 115 -9.92 11.37 -7.48
C ASN A 115 -10.04 11.42 -5.95
N MET A 116 -9.04 10.92 -5.23
CA MET A 116 -9.07 10.84 -3.76
C MET A 116 -9.28 12.18 -3.07
N LYS A 117 -8.77 13.30 -3.64
CA LYS A 117 -8.98 14.64 -3.04
C LYS A 117 -10.45 15.02 -2.92
N ASN A 118 -11.31 14.47 -3.78
CA ASN A 118 -12.74 14.77 -3.84
C ASN A 118 -13.59 13.73 -3.10
N TYR A 119 -12.96 12.68 -2.58
CA TYR A 119 -13.66 11.63 -1.86
C TYR A 119 -14.15 12.14 -0.50
N LYS A 120 -15.46 12.07 -0.28
CA LYS A 120 -16.10 12.52 0.96
C LYS A 120 -16.01 11.40 2.00
N SER A 121 -15.29 11.64 3.09
CA SER A 121 -15.22 10.74 4.23
C SER A 121 -15.13 11.55 5.53
N SER A 122 -15.57 10.98 6.63
CA SER A 122 -15.39 11.54 7.98
C SER A 122 -13.94 11.39 8.48
N TYR A 123 -13.13 10.58 7.81
CA TYR A 123 -11.75 10.32 8.18
C TYR A 123 -10.76 11.26 7.49
N LYS A 124 -9.61 11.49 8.15
CA LYS A 124 -8.51 12.28 7.59
C LYS A 124 -7.60 11.38 6.76
N ILE A 125 -7.49 11.61 5.45
CA ILE A 125 -6.64 10.85 4.52
C ILE A 125 -5.20 10.67 5.03
N GLY A 126 -4.60 11.72 5.61
CA GLY A 126 -3.22 11.68 6.12
C GLY A 126 -3.04 10.97 7.46
N HIS A 127 -4.09 10.42 8.08
CA HIS A 127 -3.94 9.78 9.39
C HIS A 127 -3.07 8.51 9.30
N PRO A 128 -1.99 8.37 10.12
CA PRO A 128 -1.06 7.23 10.00
C PRO A 128 -1.68 5.87 10.25
N PHE A 129 -2.76 5.81 11.01
CA PHE A 129 -3.52 4.61 11.35
C PHE A 129 -4.94 4.65 10.77
N LEU A 130 -5.07 5.14 9.54
CA LEU A 130 -6.38 5.31 8.90
C LEU A 130 -7.18 4.00 8.84
N LEU A 131 -6.53 2.86 8.64
CA LEU A 131 -7.17 1.55 8.49
C LEU A 131 -7.36 0.81 9.82
N ASN A 132 -6.88 1.36 10.93
CA ASN A 132 -6.93 0.72 12.24
C ASN A 132 -8.15 1.15 13.06
N SER A 133 -8.51 0.32 14.02
CA SER A 133 -9.57 0.63 15.00
C SER A 133 -9.14 1.75 15.97
N LYS A 134 -10.10 2.42 16.56
CA LYS A 134 -9.84 3.46 17.59
C LYS A 134 -9.12 2.88 18.80
N GLU A 135 -9.41 1.64 19.17
CA GLU A 135 -8.78 0.94 20.28
C GLU A 135 -7.31 0.67 20.02
N PHE A 136 -6.98 0.12 18.83
CA PHE A 136 -5.60 -0.08 18.41
C PHE A 136 -4.80 1.22 18.38
N ILE A 137 -5.39 2.29 17.85
CA ILE A 137 -4.77 3.61 17.81
C ILE A 137 -4.41 4.10 19.21
N LYS A 138 -5.37 4.01 20.17
CA LYS A 138 -5.16 4.46 21.55
C LYS A 138 -3.94 3.80 22.19
N ASN A 139 -3.73 2.51 21.92
CA ASN A 139 -2.68 1.70 22.56
C ASN A 139 -1.32 1.74 21.81
N ASN A 140 -1.33 2.05 20.50
CA ASN A 140 -0.15 1.89 19.64
C ASN A 140 0.34 3.20 18.98
N TYR A 141 -0.41 4.31 19.10
CA TYR A 141 0.01 5.58 18.50
C TYR A 141 1.21 6.16 19.26
N ASN A 142 2.31 6.37 18.55
CA ASN A 142 3.52 6.98 19.11
C ASN A 142 4.21 7.86 18.05
N SER A 143 5.28 8.55 18.44
CA SER A 143 6.05 9.43 17.54
C SER A 143 6.74 8.71 16.39
N LYS A 144 7.03 7.40 16.55
CA LYS A 144 7.64 6.57 15.49
C LYS A 144 6.66 6.27 14.35
N SER A 145 5.35 6.36 14.61
CA SER A 145 4.27 6.02 13.66
C SER A 145 3.95 7.13 12.66
N LYS A 146 4.54 8.32 12.81
CA LYS A 146 4.34 9.43 11.86
C LYS A 146 5.10 9.18 10.57
N ASP A 147 4.48 9.53 9.44
CA ASP A 147 5.14 9.47 8.14
C ASP A 147 6.41 10.34 8.14
N LYS A 148 7.44 9.86 7.47
CA LYS A 148 8.76 10.50 7.44
C LYS A 148 9.02 11.09 6.06
N PHE A 149 9.37 12.37 6.03
CA PHE A 149 9.64 13.11 4.79
C PHE A 149 11.10 13.60 4.68
N SER A 150 11.97 13.20 5.62
CA SER A 150 13.36 13.67 5.67
C SER A 150 14.29 12.81 4.83
N ILE A 151 15.28 13.48 4.20
CA ILE A 151 16.42 12.83 3.56
C ILE A 151 17.42 12.44 4.64
N LYS A 152 17.94 11.19 4.62
CA LYS A 152 18.94 10.69 5.56
C LYS A 152 19.90 9.73 4.89
N TYR A 153 21.14 9.71 5.35
CA TYR A 153 22.09 8.63 5.05
C TYR A 153 21.85 7.47 6.00
N ILE A 154 21.56 6.28 5.44
CA ILE A 154 21.24 5.08 6.20
C ILE A 154 22.48 4.18 6.23
N LYS A 155 23.14 4.14 7.38
CA LYS A 155 24.39 3.38 7.57
C LYS A 155 24.22 1.88 7.29
N ASP A 156 23.08 1.31 7.72
CA ASP A 156 22.80 -0.13 7.59
C ASP A 156 22.76 -0.64 6.13
N ILE A 157 22.44 0.24 5.18
CA ILE A 157 22.39 -0.09 3.73
C ILE A 157 23.38 0.73 2.89
N LYS A 158 24.14 1.65 3.51
CA LYS A 158 25.11 2.55 2.85
C LYS A 158 24.50 3.33 1.68
N LYS A 159 23.28 3.85 1.86
CA LYS A 159 22.50 4.61 0.86
C LYS A 159 21.79 5.78 1.50
N TYR A 160 21.36 6.73 0.66
CA TYR A 160 20.44 7.77 1.11
C TYR A 160 19.01 7.31 1.02
N SER A 161 18.16 7.80 1.91
CA SER A 161 16.70 7.66 1.84
C SER A 161 16.06 8.99 1.46
N SER A 162 14.95 8.92 0.73
CA SER A 162 14.02 10.03 0.48
C SER A 162 12.60 9.56 0.78
N PRO A 163 11.62 10.47 0.84
CA PRO A 163 10.20 10.08 0.91
C PRO A 163 9.85 9.10 -0.22
N PHE A 164 8.99 8.13 0.09
CA PHE A 164 8.47 7.19 -0.88
C PHE A 164 7.00 7.50 -1.14
N VAL A 165 6.63 7.67 -2.41
CA VAL A 165 5.26 8.08 -2.79
C VAL A 165 4.20 7.12 -2.29
N MET A 166 4.49 5.81 -2.29
CA MET A 166 3.55 4.77 -1.86
C MET A 166 3.49 4.58 -0.34
N ALA A 167 4.40 5.20 0.43
CA ALA A 167 4.42 5.06 1.89
C ALA A 167 3.07 5.45 2.55
N ILE A 168 2.37 6.43 1.97
CA ILE A 168 1.05 6.87 2.44
C ILE A 168 0.00 5.75 2.31
N ALA A 169 0.13 4.88 1.32
CA ALA A 169 -0.74 3.71 1.16
C ALA A 169 -0.23 2.53 2.01
N ASN A 170 0.99 2.10 1.79
CA ASN A 170 1.55 0.85 2.31
C ASN A 170 1.66 0.80 3.83
N THR A 171 2.11 1.91 4.45
CA THR A 171 2.26 1.95 5.92
C THR A 171 0.95 1.71 6.65
N ARG A 172 -0.20 2.11 6.07
CA ARG A 172 -1.53 1.86 6.63
C ARG A 172 -1.91 0.40 6.53
N VAL A 173 -1.58 -0.25 5.40
CA VAL A 173 -1.83 -1.69 5.19
C VAL A 173 -1.01 -2.50 6.20
N VAL A 174 0.30 -2.29 6.30
CA VAL A 174 1.17 -3.01 7.26
C VAL A 174 0.70 -2.81 8.71
N ARG A 175 0.30 -1.60 9.09
CA ARG A 175 -0.23 -1.32 10.44
C ARG A 175 -1.59 -1.98 10.67
N ARG A 176 -2.43 -2.12 9.63
CA ARG A 176 -3.68 -2.88 9.71
C ARG A 176 -3.41 -4.36 9.92
N THR A 177 -2.47 -4.94 9.17
CA THR A 177 -2.04 -6.33 9.37
C THR A 177 -1.48 -6.55 10.78
N ALA A 178 -0.71 -5.59 11.31
CA ALA A 178 -0.22 -5.67 12.69
C ALA A 178 -1.35 -5.75 13.72
N GLU A 179 -2.43 -4.98 13.53
CA GLU A 179 -3.63 -5.06 14.38
C GLU A 179 -4.31 -6.42 14.27
N LEU A 180 -4.58 -6.91 13.06
CA LEU A 180 -5.23 -8.19 12.83
C LEU A 180 -4.43 -9.35 13.43
N LYS A 181 -3.10 -9.30 13.32
CA LYS A 181 -2.21 -10.30 13.94
C LYS A 181 -2.21 -10.22 15.46
N GLN A 182 -2.30 -9.03 16.04
CA GLN A 182 -2.40 -8.87 17.49
C GLN A 182 -3.67 -9.50 18.02
N ASN A 183 -4.80 -9.31 17.35
CA ASN A 183 -6.08 -9.91 17.72
C ASN A 183 -6.05 -11.45 17.64
N ASN A 184 -5.25 -12.01 16.73
CA ASN A 184 -5.06 -13.46 16.55
C ASN A 184 -3.87 -14.04 17.32
N GLN A 185 -3.35 -13.34 18.33
CA GLN A 185 -2.22 -13.77 19.18
C GLN A 185 -0.91 -14.06 18.43
N THR A 186 -0.73 -13.49 17.24
CA THR A 186 0.47 -13.63 16.40
C THR A 186 1.15 -12.28 16.16
N SER A 187 1.17 -11.43 17.18
CA SER A 187 1.65 -10.05 17.12
C SER A 187 3.11 -9.94 16.66
N TYR A 188 3.42 -8.89 15.93
CA TYR A 188 4.81 -8.51 15.61
C TYR A 188 5.60 -8.07 16.86
N GLY A 189 4.93 -7.67 17.91
CA GLY A 189 5.47 -7.19 19.16
C GLY A 189 4.72 -5.95 19.68
N PRO A 190 4.78 -5.67 20.98
CA PRO A 190 4.22 -4.45 21.55
C PRO A 190 4.98 -3.23 21.00
N ASN A 191 4.25 -2.15 20.71
CA ASN A 191 4.78 -0.90 20.15
C ASN A 191 5.44 -1.04 18.77
N PHE A 192 5.09 -2.06 17.98
CA PHE A 192 5.56 -2.25 16.61
C PHE A 192 5.38 -0.97 15.78
N SER A 193 6.41 -0.60 15.05
CA SER A 193 6.38 0.53 14.13
C SER A 193 6.90 0.15 12.74
N TYR A 194 6.28 0.73 11.71
CA TYR A 194 6.64 0.51 10.32
C TYR A 194 6.73 1.83 9.56
N ASN A 195 7.81 2.02 8.80
CA ASN A 195 8.00 3.18 7.92
C ASN A 195 8.61 2.74 6.59
N GLU A 196 8.40 3.56 5.56
CA GLU A 196 8.93 3.31 4.22
C GLU A 196 9.64 4.52 3.64
N TYR A 197 10.63 4.21 2.79
CA TYR A 197 11.48 5.20 2.14
C TYR A 197 11.85 4.74 0.73
N MET A 198 12.09 5.69 -0.17
CA MET A 198 12.80 5.42 -1.41
C MET A 198 14.29 5.33 -1.11
N LYS A 199 14.95 4.29 -1.60
CA LYS A 199 16.40 4.11 -1.56
C LYS A 199 17.05 4.81 -2.74
N THR A 200 18.07 5.67 -2.50
CA THR A 200 18.76 6.43 -3.53
C THR A 200 20.27 6.27 -3.43
N GLY A 201 20.98 6.47 -4.56
CA GLY A 201 22.42 6.35 -4.65
C GLY A 201 23.18 7.54 -4.05
N SER A 202 22.58 8.75 -4.08
CA SER A 202 23.23 9.99 -3.67
C SER A 202 22.25 10.93 -2.95
N TYR A 203 22.78 11.91 -2.23
CA TYR A 203 21.98 12.97 -1.63
C TYR A 203 21.24 13.82 -2.68
N THR A 204 21.90 14.10 -3.80
CA THR A 204 21.30 14.88 -4.90
C THR A 204 20.09 14.15 -5.49
N SER A 205 20.19 12.84 -5.74
CA SER A 205 19.05 12.04 -6.19
C SER A 205 17.92 12.05 -5.16
N ALA A 206 18.22 11.92 -3.86
CA ALA A 206 17.22 12.01 -2.81
C ALA A 206 16.50 13.35 -2.79
N LEU A 207 17.26 14.46 -2.96
CA LEU A 207 16.72 15.81 -3.02
C LEU A 207 15.80 16.01 -4.22
N MET A 208 16.21 15.57 -5.41
CA MET A 208 15.40 15.67 -6.63
C MET A 208 14.08 14.90 -6.51
N ILE A 209 14.11 13.69 -5.95
CA ILE A 209 12.89 12.91 -5.69
C ILE A 209 11.99 13.64 -4.70
N THR A 210 12.54 14.17 -3.60
CA THR A 210 11.76 14.88 -2.59
C THR A 210 11.09 16.13 -3.15
N LEU A 211 11.80 16.92 -3.95
CA LEU A 211 11.24 18.09 -4.63
C LEU A 211 10.17 17.69 -5.65
N GLY A 212 10.44 16.66 -6.45
CA GLY A 212 9.47 16.13 -7.42
C GLY A 212 8.18 15.66 -6.77
N LEU A 213 8.25 14.98 -5.63
CA LEU A 213 7.06 14.58 -4.86
C LEU A 213 6.32 15.79 -4.28
N GLY A 214 7.04 16.83 -3.84
CA GLY A 214 6.43 18.09 -3.41
C GLY A 214 5.64 18.76 -4.54
N VAL A 215 6.24 18.85 -5.74
CA VAL A 215 5.57 19.38 -6.94
C VAL A 215 4.35 18.54 -7.32
N LEU A 216 4.48 17.20 -7.33
CA LEU A 216 3.36 16.31 -7.63
C LEU A 216 2.22 16.49 -6.62
N GLY A 217 2.54 16.55 -5.32
CA GLY A 217 1.55 16.82 -4.27
C GLY A 217 0.83 18.15 -4.49
N PHE A 218 1.58 19.22 -4.80
CA PHE A 218 1.00 20.52 -5.14
C PHE A 218 0.05 20.43 -6.35
N MET A 219 0.46 19.74 -7.43
CA MET A 219 -0.39 19.55 -8.61
C MET A 219 -1.71 18.85 -8.28
N ILE A 220 -1.68 17.83 -7.41
CA ILE A 220 -2.87 17.07 -7.01
C ILE A 220 -3.81 17.92 -6.17
N VAL A 221 -3.31 18.65 -5.15
CA VAL A 221 -4.17 19.40 -4.22
C VAL A 221 -4.60 20.76 -4.73
N SER A 222 -3.93 21.30 -5.75
CA SER A 222 -4.22 22.63 -6.34
C SER A 222 -5.68 22.76 -6.80
N PRO A 223 -6.28 23.95 -6.70
CA PRO A 223 -7.60 24.25 -7.30
C PRO A 223 -7.62 23.99 -8.83
N ILE A 224 -6.49 24.18 -9.51
CA ILE A 224 -6.32 23.95 -10.96
C ILE A 224 -5.83 22.53 -11.31
N SER A 225 -5.96 21.59 -10.41
CA SER A 225 -5.50 20.21 -10.59
C SER A 225 -6.04 19.53 -11.87
N ASN A 226 -7.24 19.88 -12.33
CA ASN A 226 -7.81 19.36 -13.57
C ASN A 226 -6.98 19.76 -14.82
N LEU A 227 -6.28 20.91 -14.78
CA LEU A 227 -5.35 21.30 -15.83
C LEU A 227 -4.07 20.43 -15.75
N PHE A 228 -3.51 20.26 -14.57
CA PHE A 228 -2.33 19.41 -14.36
C PHE A 228 -2.61 17.94 -14.70
N ARG A 229 -3.83 17.46 -14.47
CA ARG A 229 -4.25 16.09 -14.82
C ARG A 229 -3.98 15.75 -16.28
N LYS A 230 -4.08 16.72 -17.20
CA LYS A 230 -3.85 16.55 -18.65
C LYS A 230 -2.38 16.27 -19.00
N LEU A 231 -1.43 16.52 -18.12
CA LEU A 231 0.00 16.26 -18.31
C LEU A 231 0.39 14.79 -18.04
N PHE A 232 -0.53 14.00 -17.49
CA PHE A 232 -0.26 12.61 -17.08
C PHE A 232 -0.95 11.60 -18.02
N PRO A 233 -0.49 10.35 -18.05
CA PRO A 233 -1.13 9.28 -18.83
C PRO A 233 -2.62 9.15 -18.49
N LYS A 234 -3.41 8.86 -19.51
CA LYS A 234 -4.86 8.60 -19.36
C LYS A 234 -5.07 7.19 -18.77
N PRO A 235 -6.22 6.94 -18.11
CA PRO A 235 -6.63 5.58 -17.73
C PRO A 235 -6.58 4.64 -18.96
N GLY A 236 -6.09 3.43 -18.74
CA GLY A 236 -5.86 2.44 -19.78
C GLY A 236 -4.48 2.52 -20.45
N ASN A 237 -3.74 3.63 -20.29
CA ASN A 237 -2.37 3.72 -20.76
C ASN A 237 -1.39 3.24 -19.70
N GLY A 238 -0.44 2.42 -20.13
CA GLY A 238 0.63 1.88 -19.29
C GLY A 238 1.95 1.77 -20.04
N PRO A 239 3.02 1.26 -19.41
CA PRO A 239 4.32 1.09 -20.04
C PRO A 239 4.26 0.07 -21.19
N ASP A 240 5.15 0.24 -22.16
CA ASP A 240 5.34 -0.70 -23.25
C ASP A 240 5.86 -2.07 -22.77
N LYS A 241 5.87 -3.05 -23.67
CA LYS A 241 6.31 -4.41 -23.32
C LYS A 241 7.76 -4.44 -22.84
N LYS A 242 8.67 -3.69 -23.46
CA LYS A 242 10.07 -3.64 -23.09
C LYS A 242 10.25 -3.11 -21.66
N THR A 243 9.61 -2.00 -21.32
CA THR A 243 9.63 -1.42 -19.97
C THR A 243 9.09 -2.42 -18.94
N ARG A 244 8.02 -3.15 -19.26
CA ARG A 244 7.45 -4.17 -18.37
C ARG A 244 8.40 -5.35 -18.16
N ASP A 245 9.09 -5.81 -19.20
CA ASP A 245 9.98 -6.98 -19.12
C ASP A 245 11.32 -6.66 -18.48
N GLU A 246 11.89 -5.48 -18.74
CA GLU A 246 13.17 -5.02 -18.18
C GLU A 246 13.03 -4.35 -16.80
N GLY A 247 11.81 -4.18 -16.32
CA GLY A 247 11.53 -3.64 -15.00
C GLY A 247 12.03 -4.54 -13.89
N TRP A 248 12.15 -3.98 -12.70
CA TRP A 248 12.49 -4.72 -11.48
C TRP A 248 12.11 -3.90 -10.25
N PHE A 249 12.00 -4.56 -9.11
CA PHE A 249 11.92 -3.89 -7.83
C PHE A 249 12.80 -4.54 -6.78
N GLU A 250 13.18 -3.77 -5.79
CA GLU A 250 13.91 -4.22 -4.62
C GLU A 250 13.37 -3.54 -3.36
N SER A 251 13.14 -4.33 -2.33
CA SER A 251 12.77 -3.86 -1.01
C SER A 251 13.78 -4.39 0.01
N ILE A 252 14.42 -3.51 0.77
CA ILE A 252 15.32 -3.88 1.86
C ILE A 252 14.62 -3.51 3.17
N PHE A 253 14.42 -4.48 4.04
CA PHE A 253 13.83 -4.29 5.36
C PHE A 253 14.95 -4.30 6.40
N VAL A 254 15.11 -3.19 7.12
CA VAL A 254 15.98 -3.10 8.28
C VAL A 254 15.09 -3.26 9.51
N VAL A 255 15.25 -4.37 10.19
CA VAL A 255 14.44 -4.76 11.34
C VAL A 255 15.23 -4.53 12.62
N LYS A 256 14.60 -3.88 13.59
CA LYS A 256 15.10 -3.76 14.94
C LYS A 256 14.16 -4.49 15.88
N THR A 257 14.70 -5.41 16.68
CA THR A 257 13.94 -6.15 17.68
C THR A 257 13.91 -5.39 19.03
N GLN A 258 13.03 -5.81 19.91
CA GLN A 258 12.94 -5.25 21.26
C GLN A 258 14.18 -5.56 22.12
N THR A 259 14.89 -6.64 21.83
CA THR A 259 16.17 -6.99 22.44
C THR A 259 17.33 -6.12 21.94
N GLY A 260 17.09 -5.26 20.93
CA GLY A 260 18.08 -4.35 20.35
C GLY A 260 18.85 -4.95 19.17
N ASN A 261 18.60 -6.19 18.81
CA ASN A 261 19.21 -6.83 17.65
C ASN A 261 18.74 -6.16 16.36
N LYS A 262 19.61 -6.18 15.32
CA LYS A 262 19.30 -5.66 14.00
C LYS A 262 19.48 -6.73 12.96
N TYR A 263 18.49 -6.83 12.06
CA TYR A 263 18.49 -7.76 10.94
C TYR A 263 18.18 -7.02 9.64
N LYS A 264 18.63 -7.60 8.54
CA LYS A 264 18.39 -7.05 7.21
C LYS A 264 17.88 -8.16 6.28
N PHE A 265 16.71 -7.92 5.70
CA PHE A 265 16.10 -8.81 4.71
C PHE A 265 16.03 -8.09 3.36
N ARG A 266 16.08 -8.86 2.29
CA ARG A 266 15.99 -8.33 0.93
C ARG A 266 14.97 -9.12 0.14
N LEU A 267 14.03 -8.42 -0.44
CA LEU A 267 13.09 -8.92 -1.43
C LEU A 267 13.43 -8.29 -2.78
N PHE A 268 13.51 -9.13 -3.82
CA PHE A 268 13.78 -8.68 -5.18
C PHE A 268 12.83 -9.37 -6.16
N GLY A 269 12.32 -8.62 -7.14
CA GLY A 269 11.45 -9.13 -8.18
C GLY A 269 11.83 -8.61 -9.56
N ASN A 270 11.82 -9.50 -10.56
CA ASN A 270 11.95 -9.16 -11.97
C ASN A 270 10.59 -8.80 -12.57
N GLY A 271 10.60 -7.87 -13.50
CA GLY A 271 9.42 -7.27 -14.10
C GLY A 271 9.04 -5.96 -13.43
N ASP A 272 8.42 -5.07 -14.21
CA ASP A 272 8.04 -3.77 -13.68
C ASP A 272 7.04 -3.91 -12.52
N PRO A 273 7.16 -3.07 -11.49
CA PRO A 273 6.29 -3.15 -10.33
C PRO A 273 4.83 -2.84 -10.65
N GLY A 274 4.58 -1.88 -11.54
CA GLY A 274 3.23 -1.36 -11.80
C GLY A 274 2.29 -2.31 -12.53
N TYR A 275 2.82 -3.22 -13.36
CA TYR A 275 1.99 -4.14 -14.17
C TYR A 275 2.40 -5.59 -14.01
N LYS A 276 3.62 -5.97 -14.42
CA LYS A 276 4.04 -7.38 -14.47
C LYS A 276 4.08 -8.02 -13.08
N SER A 277 4.68 -7.33 -12.12
CA SER A 277 4.73 -7.80 -10.73
C SER A 277 3.35 -7.72 -10.06
N THR A 278 2.61 -6.62 -10.25
CA THR A 278 1.26 -6.45 -9.72
C THR A 278 0.30 -7.53 -10.21
N ALA A 279 0.33 -7.87 -11.52
CA ALA A 279 -0.51 -8.94 -12.06
C ALA A 279 -0.23 -10.29 -11.40
N LYS A 280 1.05 -10.61 -11.17
CA LYS A 280 1.43 -11.82 -10.45
C LYS A 280 0.94 -11.78 -9.00
N LEU A 281 1.18 -10.68 -8.30
CA LEU A 281 0.85 -10.55 -6.87
C LEU A 281 -0.66 -10.71 -6.62
N ILE A 282 -1.53 -10.07 -7.40
CA ILE A 282 -2.99 -10.21 -7.21
C ILE A 282 -3.50 -11.62 -7.55
N CYS A 283 -2.83 -12.34 -8.45
CA CYS A 283 -3.22 -13.72 -8.78
C CYS A 283 -2.80 -14.73 -7.71
N GLU A 284 -1.78 -14.41 -6.91
CA GLU A 284 -1.27 -15.24 -5.82
C GLU A 284 -1.89 -14.88 -4.45
N SER A 285 -2.59 -13.73 -4.35
CA SER A 285 -3.29 -13.29 -3.15
C SER A 285 -4.66 -13.94 -3.03
#